data_52d3f09db4f579cbada1c52fe9a97546
#
_entry.id   52d3f09db4f579cbada1c52fe9a97546
#
_cell.length_a   1.000
_cell.length_b   1.000
_cell.length_c   1.000
_cell.angle_alpha   90.00
_cell.angle_beta   90.00
_cell.angle_gamma   90.00
#
_symmetry.space_group_name_H-M   'P 1'
#
loop_
_entity.id
_entity.type
_entity.pdbx_description
1 polymer ?
#
loop_
_entity_poly.entity_id
_entity_poly.type
_entity_poly.pdbx_seq_one_letter_code
_entity_poly.pdbx_strand_id
1 'polypeptide(L)'
;MTDQPRKGLIDDADRCAEIVNNWIKTTKWIPRLYSKHELLKMIEEAIPYREFWVIGNPVSAYVSFNKDLSQIVALYSYVPGKGYGKILLDKVKEGREYIQLWSHTANDSSHRFYHREGFRTAAYKEKGDDGIPEIQFEWYLDK
;
A
#
# COMPACT_ATOMS: atom_id res chain seq x y z
N MET A 1 11.33 -5.29 -19.55
CA MET A 1 11.60 -5.67 -18.17
C MET A 1 10.33 -5.58 -17.36
N THR A 2 10.10 -6.57 -16.55
CA THR A 2 8.84 -6.74 -15.84
C THR A 2 8.75 -5.97 -14.54
N ASP A 3 9.87 -5.44 -14.04
CA ASP A 3 9.89 -4.77 -12.73
C ASP A 3 9.58 -3.28 -12.81
N GLN A 4 9.26 -2.77 -14.00
CA GLN A 4 8.88 -1.38 -14.16
C GLN A 4 7.43 -1.18 -13.71
N PRO A 5 7.15 -0.12 -12.92
CA PRO A 5 5.76 0.19 -12.58
C PRO A 5 5.01 0.65 -13.82
N ARG A 6 3.78 0.19 -13.94
CA ARG A 6 2.87 0.67 -14.97
C ARG A 6 1.56 1.09 -14.33
N LYS A 7 0.79 1.92 -15.03
CA LYS A 7 -0.49 2.40 -14.50
C LYS A 7 -1.45 1.22 -14.33
N GLY A 8 -2.07 1.14 -13.16
CA GLY A 8 -3.05 0.10 -12.89
C GLY A 8 -4.37 0.38 -13.60
N LEU A 9 -4.97 -0.66 -14.14
CA LEU A 9 -6.24 -0.61 -14.86
C LEU A 9 -7.28 -1.45 -14.14
N ILE A 10 -8.55 -1.29 -14.50
CA ILE A 10 -9.65 -2.06 -13.90
C ILE A 10 -9.37 -3.57 -14.02
N ASP A 11 -8.79 -4.00 -15.12
CA ASP A 11 -8.47 -5.42 -15.32
C ASP A 11 -7.44 -5.96 -14.31
N ASP A 12 -6.69 -5.08 -13.67
CA ASP A 12 -5.72 -5.49 -12.64
C ASP A 12 -6.35 -5.70 -11.27
N ALA A 13 -7.59 -5.26 -11.08
CA ALA A 13 -8.22 -5.24 -9.76
C ALA A 13 -8.37 -6.63 -9.15
N ASP A 14 -8.71 -7.63 -9.96
CA ASP A 14 -8.90 -8.99 -9.45
C ASP A 14 -7.61 -9.53 -8.82
N ARG A 15 -6.48 -9.32 -9.49
CA ARG A 15 -5.20 -9.78 -8.96
C ARG A 15 -4.78 -8.97 -7.74
N CYS A 16 -5.05 -7.67 -7.72
CA CYS A 16 -4.77 -6.84 -6.54
C CYS A 16 -5.59 -7.33 -5.34
N ALA A 17 -6.86 -7.66 -5.56
CA ALA A 17 -7.70 -8.20 -4.50
C ALA A 17 -7.17 -9.54 -3.98
N GLU A 18 -6.65 -10.36 -4.87
CA GLU A 18 -6.04 -11.63 -4.49
C GLU A 18 -4.81 -11.41 -3.60
N ILE A 19 -4.00 -10.43 -3.94
CA ILE A 19 -2.80 -10.09 -3.16
C ILE A 19 -3.19 -9.66 -1.74
N VAL A 20 -4.16 -8.76 -1.61
CA VAL A 20 -4.63 -8.30 -0.29
C VAL A 20 -5.25 -9.43 0.50
N ASN A 21 -6.09 -10.24 -0.16
CA ASN A 21 -6.75 -11.38 0.49
C ASN A 21 -5.72 -12.38 1.02
N ASN A 22 -4.67 -12.64 0.25
CA ASN A 22 -3.60 -13.53 0.68
C ASN A 22 -2.88 -12.96 1.90
N TRP A 23 -2.62 -11.64 1.90
CA TRP A 23 -1.98 -10.99 3.05
C TRP A 23 -2.84 -11.12 4.31
N ILE A 24 -4.16 -10.90 4.18
CA ILE A 24 -5.07 -11.03 5.31
C ILE A 24 -5.07 -12.46 5.84
N LYS A 25 -5.10 -13.45 4.96
CA LYS A 25 -5.11 -14.87 5.35
C LYS A 25 -3.85 -15.28 6.10
N THR A 26 -2.72 -14.67 5.80
CA THR A 26 -1.43 -15.05 6.37
C THR A 26 -0.98 -14.13 7.50
N THR A 27 -1.78 -13.13 7.86
CA THR A 27 -1.44 -12.16 8.90
C THR A 27 -2.39 -12.35 10.08
N LYS A 28 -1.88 -12.92 11.17
CA LYS A 28 -2.72 -13.39 12.28
C LYS A 28 -3.40 -12.28 13.07
N TRP A 29 -2.79 -11.10 13.13
CA TRP A 29 -3.30 -10.01 13.97
C TRP A 29 -4.31 -9.11 13.26
N ILE A 30 -4.51 -9.29 11.96
CA ILE A 30 -5.44 -8.43 11.21
C ILE A 30 -6.84 -9.05 11.22
N PRO A 31 -7.89 -8.29 11.60
CA PRO A 31 -9.25 -8.80 11.51
C PRO A 31 -9.71 -8.86 10.06
N ARG A 32 -10.51 -9.87 9.73
CA ARG A 32 -11.10 -9.93 8.40
C ARG A 32 -12.43 -9.19 8.43
N LEU A 33 -12.45 -8.01 7.80
CA LEU A 33 -13.65 -7.19 7.70
C LEU A 33 -14.38 -7.40 6.37
N TYR A 34 -13.65 -7.81 5.33
CA TYR A 34 -14.19 -7.89 3.97
C TYR A 34 -13.83 -9.22 3.34
N SER A 35 -14.77 -9.78 2.55
CA SER A 35 -14.49 -10.96 1.73
C SER A 35 -13.61 -10.55 0.54
N LYS A 36 -13.06 -11.55 -0.15
CA LYS A 36 -12.28 -11.28 -1.38
C LYS A 36 -13.12 -10.53 -2.41
N HIS A 37 -14.38 -10.89 -2.55
CA HIS A 37 -15.29 -10.22 -3.50
C HIS A 37 -15.49 -8.76 -3.13
N GLU A 38 -15.67 -8.47 -1.84
CA GLU A 38 -15.83 -7.09 -1.38
C GLU A 38 -14.55 -6.29 -1.61
N LEU A 39 -13.38 -6.90 -1.37
CA LEU A 39 -12.09 -6.26 -1.65
C LEU A 39 -11.96 -5.93 -3.14
N LEU A 40 -12.37 -6.84 -4.01
CA LEU A 40 -12.35 -6.60 -5.45
C LEU A 40 -13.20 -5.39 -5.81
N LYS A 41 -14.41 -5.32 -5.28
CA LYS A 41 -15.30 -4.19 -5.54
C LYS A 41 -14.71 -2.87 -5.07
N MET A 42 -14.12 -2.86 -3.88
CA MET A 42 -13.49 -1.66 -3.32
C MET A 42 -12.33 -1.19 -4.20
N ILE A 43 -11.53 -2.12 -4.69
CA ILE A 43 -10.38 -1.79 -5.54
C ILE A 43 -10.86 -1.26 -6.89
N GLU A 44 -11.84 -1.92 -7.51
CA GLU A 44 -12.41 -1.47 -8.78
C GLU A 44 -12.93 -0.05 -8.67
N GLU A 45 -13.62 0.28 -7.58
CA GLU A 45 -14.16 1.61 -7.37
C GLU A 45 -13.09 2.66 -7.11
N ALA A 46 -11.97 2.25 -6.51
CA ALA A 46 -10.88 3.17 -6.17
C ALA A 46 -10.01 3.55 -7.37
N ILE A 47 -9.80 2.63 -8.29
CA ILE A 47 -8.85 2.82 -9.41
C ILE A 47 -9.09 4.14 -10.18
N PRO A 48 -10.33 4.53 -10.56
CA PRO A 48 -10.51 5.79 -11.29
C PRO A 48 -10.17 7.04 -10.49
N TYR A 49 -10.18 6.96 -9.16
CA TYR A 49 -10.02 8.11 -8.27
C TYR A 49 -8.68 8.16 -7.56
N ARG A 50 -7.82 7.16 -7.79
CA ARG A 50 -6.53 7.05 -7.13
C ARG A 50 -5.41 6.99 -8.15
N GLU A 51 -4.22 7.30 -7.71
CA GLU A 51 -3.03 6.99 -8.50
C GLU A 51 -2.67 5.55 -8.20
N PHE A 52 -2.71 4.70 -9.22
CA PHE A 52 -2.55 3.25 -9.06
C PHE A 52 -1.40 2.78 -9.93
N TRP A 53 -0.37 2.21 -9.31
CA TRP A 53 0.78 1.65 -10.03
C TRP A 53 0.92 0.18 -9.70
N VAL A 54 1.19 -0.63 -10.72
CA VAL A 54 1.35 -2.08 -10.56
C VAL A 54 2.65 -2.53 -11.20
N ILE A 55 3.16 -3.64 -10.72
CA ILE A 55 4.34 -4.30 -11.27
C ILE A 55 3.94 -5.73 -11.67
N GLY A 56 4.28 -6.11 -12.90
CA GLY A 56 4.07 -7.47 -13.36
C GLY A 56 2.75 -7.72 -14.08
N ASN A 57 2.71 -8.82 -14.83
CA ASN A 57 1.52 -9.30 -15.52
C ASN A 57 1.60 -10.83 -15.53
N PRO A 58 0.84 -11.52 -14.64
CA PRO A 58 -0.10 -10.94 -13.65
C PRO A 58 0.59 -10.08 -12.61
N VAL A 59 -0.19 -9.19 -11.98
CA VAL A 59 0.36 -8.24 -11.02
C VAL A 59 1.03 -8.97 -9.86
N SER A 60 2.26 -8.56 -9.54
CA SER A 60 3.02 -9.07 -8.40
C SER A 60 3.01 -8.12 -7.20
N ALA A 61 2.80 -6.83 -7.45
CA ALA A 61 2.77 -5.82 -6.40
C ALA A 61 2.04 -4.59 -6.91
N TYR A 62 1.46 -3.81 -5.97
CA TYR A 62 0.77 -2.58 -6.37
C TYR A 62 0.79 -1.55 -5.25
N VAL A 63 0.58 -0.29 -5.63
CA VAL A 63 0.40 0.82 -4.71
C VAL A 63 -0.82 1.62 -5.13
N SER A 64 -1.61 2.06 -4.14
CA SER A 64 -2.74 2.96 -4.34
C SER A 64 -2.47 4.22 -3.55
N PHE A 65 -2.53 5.37 -4.22
CA PHE A 65 -2.19 6.66 -3.62
C PHE A 65 -3.34 7.64 -3.78
N ASN A 66 -3.76 8.24 -2.66
CA ASN A 66 -4.80 9.28 -2.65
C ASN A 66 -4.13 10.64 -2.76
N LYS A 67 -4.27 11.28 -3.92
CA LYS A 67 -3.59 12.55 -4.19
C LYS A 67 -4.10 13.69 -3.32
N ASP A 68 -5.38 13.69 -2.98
CA ASP A 68 -5.98 14.75 -2.17
C ASP A 68 -5.41 14.77 -0.74
N LEU A 69 -5.08 13.61 -0.21
CA LEU A 69 -4.55 13.46 1.14
C LEU A 69 -3.04 13.25 1.17
N SER A 70 -2.41 13.16 0.02
CA SER A 70 -0.99 12.77 -0.11
C SER A 70 -0.72 11.47 0.64
N GLN A 71 -1.64 10.51 0.51
CA GLN A 71 -1.65 9.32 1.34
C GLN A 71 -1.47 8.04 0.54
N ILE A 72 -0.49 7.23 0.94
CA ILE A 72 -0.44 5.84 0.47
C ILE A 72 -1.54 5.08 1.20
N VAL A 73 -2.52 4.61 0.44
CA VAL A 73 -3.66 3.89 0.99
C VAL A 73 -3.40 2.39 1.03
N ALA A 74 -2.63 1.88 0.07
CA ALA A 74 -2.29 0.47 -0.02
C ALA A 74 -0.93 0.31 -0.68
N LEU A 75 -0.13 -0.62 -0.18
CA LEU A 75 1.15 -1.00 -0.78
C LEU A 75 1.37 -2.46 -0.41
N TYR A 76 1.21 -3.34 -1.39
CA TYR A 76 1.26 -4.79 -1.14
C TYR A 76 2.07 -5.50 -2.22
N SER A 77 2.79 -6.56 -1.81
CA SER A 77 3.48 -7.47 -2.72
C SER A 77 2.97 -8.88 -2.48
N TYR A 78 2.81 -9.67 -3.56
CA TYR A 78 2.37 -11.05 -3.44
C TYR A 78 3.45 -11.89 -2.74
N VAL A 79 4.70 -11.68 -3.15
CA VAL A 79 5.87 -12.34 -2.52
C VAL A 79 6.80 -11.24 -2.01
N PRO A 80 7.04 -11.17 -0.70
CA PRO A 80 7.96 -10.16 -0.15
C PRO A 80 9.41 -10.46 -0.52
N GLY A 81 10.27 -9.46 -0.35
CA GLY A 81 11.71 -9.64 -0.54
C GLY A 81 12.20 -9.49 -1.96
N LYS A 82 11.34 -9.03 -2.88
CA LYS A 82 11.70 -8.83 -4.30
C LYS A 82 12.07 -7.37 -4.61
N GLY A 83 11.96 -6.47 -3.66
CA GLY A 83 12.25 -5.05 -3.88
C GLY A 83 11.12 -4.27 -4.55
N TYR A 84 9.97 -4.87 -4.75
CA TYR A 84 8.86 -4.20 -5.43
C TYR A 84 8.31 -3.02 -4.63
N GLY A 85 8.28 -3.15 -3.31
CA GLY A 85 7.81 -2.06 -2.45
C GLY A 85 8.60 -0.79 -2.65
N LYS A 86 9.93 -0.90 -2.71
CA LYS A 86 10.79 0.25 -2.94
C LYS A 86 10.56 0.86 -4.32
N ILE A 87 10.43 0.04 -5.34
CA ILE A 87 10.21 0.51 -6.72
C ILE A 87 8.91 1.29 -6.80
N LEU A 88 7.84 0.76 -6.21
CA LEU A 88 6.54 1.42 -6.20
C LEU A 88 6.57 2.70 -5.37
N LEU A 89 7.23 2.67 -4.22
CA LEU A 89 7.36 3.84 -3.36
C LEU A 89 8.12 4.95 -4.06
N ASP A 90 9.22 4.61 -4.73
CA ASP A 90 10.02 5.59 -5.48
C ASP A 90 9.17 6.21 -6.59
N LYS A 91 8.30 5.42 -7.23
CA LYS A 91 7.39 5.93 -8.26
C LYS A 91 6.43 6.96 -7.67
N VAL A 92 5.86 6.69 -6.51
CA VAL A 92 4.94 7.61 -5.84
C VAL A 92 5.67 8.88 -5.41
N LYS A 93 6.93 8.78 -5.02
CA LYS A 93 7.72 9.95 -4.60
C LYS A 93 8.03 10.92 -5.74
N GLU A 94 7.99 10.47 -6.99
CA GLU A 94 8.35 11.32 -8.13
C GLU A 94 7.49 12.58 -8.16
N GLY A 95 8.16 13.75 -8.15
CA GLY A 95 7.48 15.04 -8.22
C GLY A 95 6.75 15.46 -6.96
N ARG A 96 6.94 14.78 -5.85
CA ARG A 96 6.26 15.09 -4.59
C ARG A 96 7.23 15.55 -3.52
N GLU A 97 6.72 16.37 -2.60
CA GLU A 97 7.50 16.88 -1.47
C GLU A 97 7.05 16.29 -0.14
N TYR A 98 5.89 15.64 -0.11
CA TYR A 98 5.30 15.11 1.11
C TYR A 98 4.44 13.89 0.82
N ILE A 99 4.58 12.85 1.65
CA ILE A 99 3.75 11.65 1.59
C ILE A 99 3.51 11.19 3.02
N GLN A 100 2.30 10.70 3.29
CA GLN A 100 2.00 10.11 4.59
C GLN A 100 1.23 8.80 4.41
N LEU A 101 1.20 8.01 5.46
CA LEU A 101 0.44 6.76 5.49
C LEU A 101 0.19 6.34 6.92
N TRP A 102 -0.79 5.47 7.11
CA TRP A 102 -1.04 4.82 8.38
C TRP A 102 -0.74 3.34 8.25
N SER A 103 0.00 2.79 9.22
CA SER A 103 0.37 1.38 9.25
C SER A 103 -0.02 0.80 10.61
N HIS A 104 -0.46 -0.45 10.64
CA HIS A 104 -0.80 -1.10 11.91
C HIS A 104 0.42 -1.18 12.81
N THR A 105 0.24 -0.91 14.11
CA THR A 105 1.34 -0.96 15.07
C THR A 105 1.97 -2.35 15.13
N ALA A 106 1.20 -3.39 14.87
CA ALA A 106 1.69 -4.77 14.90
C ALA A 106 2.55 -5.14 13.69
N ASN A 107 2.61 -4.28 12.66
CA ASN A 107 3.29 -4.62 11.41
C ASN A 107 4.75 -4.16 11.44
N ASP A 108 5.59 -4.88 12.19
CA ASP A 108 6.99 -4.50 12.38
C ASP A 108 7.79 -4.44 11.08
N SER A 109 7.52 -5.33 10.14
CA SER A 109 8.26 -5.33 8.87
C SER A 109 7.96 -4.09 8.04
N SER A 110 6.71 -3.60 8.05
CA SER A 110 6.36 -2.34 7.41
C SER A 110 7.11 -1.17 8.04
N HIS A 111 7.18 -1.15 9.37
CA HIS A 111 7.87 -0.07 10.09
C HIS A 111 9.33 0.00 9.68
N ARG A 112 10.01 -1.14 9.64
CA ARG A 112 11.41 -1.19 9.22
C ARG A 112 11.57 -0.72 7.78
N PHE A 113 10.65 -1.14 6.91
CA PHE A 113 10.67 -0.74 5.51
C PHE A 113 10.53 0.78 5.37
N TYR A 114 9.51 1.36 6.01
CA TYR A 114 9.28 2.81 5.87
C TYR A 114 10.41 3.64 6.47
N HIS A 115 10.96 3.22 7.63
CA HIS A 115 12.12 3.90 8.20
C HIS A 115 13.32 3.87 7.26
N ARG A 116 13.58 2.71 6.66
CA ARG A 116 14.68 2.57 5.69
C ARG A 116 14.48 3.46 4.49
N GLU A 117 13.23 3.67 4.08
CA GLU A 117 12.91 4.49 2.91
C GLU A 117 12.76 5.99 3.25
N GLY A 118 13.15 6.40 4.45
CA GLY A 118 13.21 7.82 4.81
C GLY A 118 11.97 8.37 5.51
N PHE A 119 11.01 7.54 5.83
CA PHE A 119 9.82 7.95 6.58
C PHE A 119 10.15 8.00 8.07
N ARG A 120 9.43 8.86 8.78
CA ARG A 120 9.53 8.94 10.24
C ARG A 120 8.14 8.86 10.86
N THR A 121 8.09 8.38 12.09
CA THR A 121 6.86 8.28 12.87
C THR A 121 6.35 9.68 13.18
N ALA A 122 5.05 9.90 12.96
CA ALA A 122 4.44 11.22 13.14
C ALA A 122 3.30 11.22 14.16
N ALA A 123 2.50 10.17 14.23
CA ALA A 123 1.32 10.15 15.09
C ALA A 123 0.93 8.71 15.42
N TYR A 124 -0.02 8.58 16.34
CA TYR A 124 -0.51 7.27 16.77
C TYR A 124 -2.02 7.38 17.00
N LYS A 125 -2.77 6.34 16.65
CA LYS A 125 -4.16 6.25 17.08
C LYS A 125 -4.44 4.85 17.61
N GLU A 126 -5.23 4.83 18.68
CA GLU A 126 -5.56 3.61 19.39
C GLU A 126 -6.45 2.69 18.57
N LYS A 127 -7.32 3.28 17.74
CA LYS A 127 -8.22 2.54 16.84
C LYS A 127 -8.22 3.17 15.47
N GLY A 128 -7.69 2.42 14.50
CA GLY A 128 -7.82 2.77 13.09
C GLY A 128 -9.20 2.39 12.57
N ASP A 129 -9.36 2.48 11.26
CA ASP A 129 -10.64 2.18 10.61
C ASP A 129 -11.09 0.73 10.81
N ASP A 130 -10.15 -0.18 11.04
CA ASP A 130 -10.44 -1.59 11.29
C ASP A 130 -10.45 -1.95 12.77
N GLY A 131 -10.38 -0.95 13.66
CA GLY A 131 -10.52 -1.15 15.09
C GLY A 131 -9.24 -1.50 15.84
N ILE A 132 -8.09 -1.57 15.16
CA ILE A 132 -6.82 -1.88 15.81
C ILE A 132 -5.86 -0.70 15.71
N PRO A 133 -4.82 -0.65 16.59
CA PRO A 133 -3.94 0.52 16.65
C PRO A 133 -3.14 0.74 15.39
N GLU A 134 -2.90 2.02 15.05
CA GLU A 134 -2.12 2.42 13.89
C GLU A 134 -1.12 3.50 14.24
N ILE A 135 -0.04 3.55 13.46
CA ILE A 135 0.99 4.59 13.53
C ILE A 135 1.04 5.29 12.18
N GLN A 136 1.14 6.61 12.21
CA GLN A 136 1.33 7.41 11.01
C GLN A 136 2.81 7.59 10.73
N PHE A 137 3.18 7.41 9.45
CA PHE A 137 4.51 7.70 8.95
C PHE A 137 4.44 8.83 7.95
N GLU A 138 5.45 9.70 7.98
CA GLU A 138 5.54 10.83 7.06
C GLU A 138 6.91 10.87 6.40
N TRP A 139 6.90 11.23 5.13
CA TRP A 139 8.11 11.46 4.35
C TRP A 139 8.08 12.86 3.77
N TYR A 140 9.18 13.56 3.90
CA TYR A 140 9.37 14.88 3.31
C TYR A 140 10.55 14.83 2.36
N LEU A 141 10.42 15.50 1.21
CA LEU A 141 11.54 15.59 0.27
C LEU A 141 12.70 16.31 0.97
N ASP A 142 13.86 15.70 0.91
CA ASP A 142 15.07 16.24 1.54
C ASP A 142 15.50 17.51 0.82
N LYS A 143 15.97 18.49 1.59
CA LYS A 143 16.34 19.80 1.04
C LYS A 143 17.81 20.10 1.13
#